data_10dce6cd5f4aef439afae09bd07a97fb
#
_entry.id   10dce6cd5f4aef439afae09bd07a97fb
#
_cell.length_a   1.000
_cell.length_b   1.000
_cell.length_c   1.000
_cell.angle_alpha   90.00
_cell.angle_beta   90.00
_cell.angle_gamma   90.00
#
_symmetry.space_group_name_H-M   'P 1'
#
loop_
_entity.id
_entity.type
_entity.pdbx_description
1 polymer ?
#
loop_
_entity_poly.entity_id
_entity_poly.type
_entity_poly.pdbx_seq_one_letter_code
_entity_poly.pdbx_strand_id
1 'polypeptide(L)'
;MEGKVPIVSIVGKSNSGKTTLIEKLIPELVRRGWRVGTIKHNMHGFEIDHEGKDSWRHKQAGASVTVVASPSRVVVIEDTDRDYEIGEIRERYIRGVDVVLVEGYKGNPYPKIEVFRPALRRERLCGPQDHLVAVASDGGHRGCLRLPF
;
A
#
# COMPACT_ATOMS: atom_id res chain seq x y z
N MET A 1 -21.87 -10.35 -11.36
CA MET A 1 -20.77 -9.36 -11.52
C MET A 1 -19.94 -9.40 -10.27
N GLU A 2 -18.76 -9.95 -10.33
CA GLU A 2 -17.80 -9.81 -9.25
C GLU A 2 -17.44 -8.32 -9.14
N GLY A 3 -17.84 -7.69 -8.04
CA GLY A 3 -17.50 -6.30 -7.75
C GLY A 3 -15.99 -6.16 -7.67
N LYS A 4 -15.45 -5.03 -8.13
CA LYS A 4 -14.01 -4.74 -8.01
C LYS A 4 -13.61 -4.78 -6.53
N VAL A 5 -12.51 -5.46 -6.20
CA VAL A 5 -11.97 -5.53 -4.84
C VAL A 5 -11.80 -4.12 -4.27
N PRO A 6 -12.37 -3.82 -3.09
CA PRO A 6 -12.28 -2.51 -2.48
C PRO A 6 -10.82 -2.14 -2.12
N ILE A 7 -10.52 -0.86 -2.26
CA ILE A 7 -9.22 -0.27 -1.96
C ILE A 7 -9.39 0.73 -0.83
N VAL A 8 -8.50 0.69 0.15
CA VAL A 8 -8.38 1.69 1.22
C VAL A 8 -6.95 2.20 1.27
N SER A 9 -6.78 3.51 1.15
CA SER A 9 -5.48 4.16 1.18
C SER A 9 -5.10 4.59 2.60
N ILE A 10 -3.92 4.18 3.04
CA ILE A 10 -3.32 4.63 4.29
C ILE A 10 -2.35 5.76 3.95
N VAL A 11 -2.72 6.97 4.32
CA VAL A 11 -1.97 8.19 3.99
C VAL A 11 -1.46 8.86 5.26
N GLY A 12 -0.49 9.72 5.11
CA GLY A 12 0.14 10.43 6.22
C GLY A 12 1.53 10.89 5.85
N LYS A 13 2.07 11.85 6.57
CA LYS A 13 3.43 12.34 6.34
C LYS A 13 4.47 11.25 6.61
N SER A 14 5.70 11.47 6.15
CA SER A 14 6.80 10.54 6.43
C SER A 14 6.97 10.35 7.94
N ASN A 15 7.21 9.11 8.36
CA ASN A 15 7.37 8.69 9.76
C ASN A 15 6.12 8.91 10.65
N SER A 16 4.93 9.06 10.06
CA SER A 16 3.69 9.18 10.84
C SER A 16 3.20 7.86 11.44
N GLY A 17 3.73 6.72 11.00
CA GLY A 17 3.31 5.39 11.47
C GLY A 17 2.36 4.64 10.53
N LYS A 18 2.35 4.98 9.24
CA LYS A 18 1.52 4.28 8.24
C LYS A 18 1.77 2.78 8.21
N THR A 19 3.04 2.39 8.10
CA THR A 19 3.44 0.97 8.09
C THR A 19 3.02 0.27 9.39
N THR A 20 3.23 0.91 10.53
CA THR A 20 2.82 0.38 11.84
C THR A 20 1.31 0.17 11.93
N LEU A 21 0.51 1.08 11.38
CA LEU A 21 -0.94 0.88 11.30
C LEU A 21 -1.30 -0.31 10.43
N ILE A 22 -0.70 -0.43 9.25
CA ILE A 22 -0.94 -1.55 8.32
C ILE A 22 -0.57 -2.89 8.97
N GLU A 23 0.57 -2.95 9.66
CA GLU A 23 1.02 -4.15 10.40
C GLU A 23 0.04 -4.59 11.49
N LYS A 24 -0.77 -3.69 12.03
CA LYS A 24 -1.82 -4.01 13.01
C LYS A 24 -3.16 -4.30 12.35
N LEU A 25 -3.49 -3.63 11.25
CA LEU A 25 -4.74 -3.84 10.52
C LEU A 25 -4.78 -5.21 9.83
N ILE A 26 -3.68 -5.64 9.21
CA ILE A 26 -3.66 -6.91 8.47
C ILE A 26 -4.03 -8.10 9.37
N PRO A 27 -3.41 -8.33 10.54
CA PRO A 27 -3.77 -9.45 11.40
C PRO A 27 -5.23 -9.39 11.86
N GLU A 28 -5.77 -8.21 12.12
CA GLU A 28 -7.16 -8.06 12.55
C GLU A 28 -8.14 -8.38 11.42
N LEU A 29 -7.85 -7.96 10.20
CA LEU A 29 -8.66 -8.31 9.02
C LEU A 29 -8.59 -9.83 8.75
N VAL A 30 -7.41 -10.42 8.81
CA VAL A 30 -7.21 -11.87 8.64
C VAL A 30 -7.98 -12.66 9.72
N ARG A 31 -7.93 -12.23 10.99
CA ARG A 31 -8.71 -12.83 12.08
C ARG A 31 -10.22 -12.79 11.82
N ARG A 32 -10.70 -11.79 11.09
CA ARG A 32 -12.10 -11.67 10.64
C ARG A 32 -12.41 -12.46 9.36
N GLY A 33 -11.46 -13.23 8.85
CA GLY A 33 -11.62 -14.06 7.66
C GLY A 33 -11.38 -13.35 6.32
N TRP A 34 -10.83 -12.14 6.33
CA TRP A 34 -10.55 -11.39 5.11
C TRP A 34 -9.16 -11.73 4.56
N ARG A 35 -9.09 -11.89 3.24
CA ARG A 35 -7.82 -11.99 2.53
C ARG A 35 -7.38 -10.60 2.13
N VAL A 36 -6.18 -10.20 2.53
CA VAL A 36 -5.68 -8.82 2.38
C VAL A 36 -4.57 -8.79 1.33
N GLY A 37 -4.72 -7.91 0.35
CA GLY A 37 -3.63 -7.50 -0.54
C GLY A 37 -3.04 -6.16 -0.10
N THR A 38 -1.79 -5.90 -0.45
CA THR A 38 -1.16 -4.61 -0.17
C THR A 38 -0.47 -4.04 -1.40
N ILE A 39 -0.52 -2.73 -1.54
CA ILE A 39 0.26 -1.97 -2.52
C ILE A 39 1.07 -0.93 -1.75
N LYS A 40 2.36 -0.90 -1.98
CA LYS A 40 3.25 0.16 -1.51
C LYS A 40 3.74 0.98 -2.70
N HIS A 41 3.44 2.27 -2.71
CA HIS A 41 3.97 3.18 -3.71
C HIS A 41 5.22 3.89 -3.19
N ASN A 42 6.26 3.92 -4.01
CA ASN A 42 7.50 4.63 -3.71
C ASN A 42 7.91 5.48 -4.92
N MET A 43 7.81 6.80 -4.78
CA MET A 43 8.12 7.75 -5.86
C MET A 43 9.61 7.81 -6.23
N HIS A 44 10.49 7.31 -5.37
CA HIS A 44 11.95 7.36 -5.61
C HIS A 44 12.50 6.07 -6.23
N GLY A 45 11.62 5.18 -6.66
CA GLY A 45 12.01 3.84 -7.11
C GLY A 45 12.42 2.93 -5.95
N PHE A 46 12.67 1.69 -6.26
CA PHE A 46 13.12 0.68 -5.32
C PHE A 46 13.83 -0.45 -6.08
N GLU A 47 14.70 -1.15 -5.39
CA GLU A 47 15.26 -2.41 -5.86
C GLU A 47 14.79 -3.54 -4.94
N ILE A 48 14.36 -4.62 -5.54
CA ILE A 48 13.88 -5.82 -4.84
C ILE A 48 14.77 -7.02 -5.09
N ASP A 49 15.48 -7.01 -6.22
CA ASP A 49 16.42 -8.05 -6.61
C ASP A 49 17.83 -7.72 -6.12
N HIS A 50 18.67 -8.73 -6.06
CA HIS A 50 20.06 -8.59 -5.61
C HIS A 50 21.02 -8.70 -6.78
N GLU A 51 21.97 -7.77 -6.87
CA GLU A 51 23.05 -7.79 -7.84
C GLU A 51 23.75 -9.15 -7.87
N GLY A 52 23.98 -9.66 -9.10
CA GLY A 52 24.64 -10.94 -9.34
C GLY A 52 23.75 -12.18 -9.28
N LYS A 53 22.48 -12.08 -8.87
CA LYS A 53 21.53 -13.18 -8.97
C LYS A 53 21.10 -13.40 -10.42
N ASP A 54 20.66 -14.60 -10.75
CA ASP A 54 20.26 -14.95 -12.13
C ASP A 54 19.13 -14.07 -12.64
N SER A 55 18.11 -13.80 -11.80
CA SER A 55 17.02 -12.89 -12.12
C SER A 55 17.49 -11.46 -12.41
N TRP A 56 18.40 -10.94 -11.60
CA TRP A 56 19.03 -9.64 -11.83
C TRP A 56 19.81 -9.62 -13.15
N ARG A 57 20.58 -10.68 -13.44
CA ARG A 57 21.34 -10.82 -14.70
C ARG A 57 20.41 -10.84 -15.92
N HIS A 58 19.26 -11.52 -15.84
CA HIS A 58 18.27 -11.52 -16.90
C HIS A 58 17.73 -10.10 -17.16
N LYS A 59 17.44 -9.36 -16.11
CA LYS A 59 17.00 -7.96 -16.22
C LYS A 59 18.08 -7.08 -16.86
N GLN A 60 19.33 -7.19 -16.39
CA GLN A 60 20.46 -6.43 -16.97
C GLN A 60 20.73 -6.77 -18.45
N ALA A 61 20.41 -7.99 -18.85
CA ALA A 61 20.53 -8.41 -20.25
C ALA A 61 19.39 -7.88 -21.15
N GLY A 62 18.38 -7.18 -20.59
CA GLY A 62 17.32 -6.52 -21.33
C GLY A 62 15.95 -7.19 -21.27
N ALA A 63 15.74 -8.14 -20.37
CA ALA A 63 14.40 -8.71 -20.18
C ALA A 63 13.42 -7.66 -19.65
N SER A 64 12.32 -7.42 -20.36
CA SER A 64 11.25 -6.48 -19.95
C SER A 64 10.53 -6.95 -18.70
N VAL A 65 10.36 -8.27 -18.56
CA VAL A 65 9.71 -8.91 -17.41
C VAL A 65 10.56 -10.10 -16.99
N THR A 66 10.81 -10.23 -15.69
CA THR A 66 11.42 -11.43 -15.10
C THR A 66 10.50 -11.99 -14.03
N VAL A 67 10.22 -13.28 -14.09
CA VAL A 67 9.41 -14.01 -13.11
C VAL A 67 10.30 -15.00 -12.38
N VAL A 68 10.32 -14.91 -11.05
CA VAL A 68 10.97 -15.91 -10.18
C VAL A 68 9.86 -16.68 -9.48
N ALA A 69 9.85 -17.99 -9.65
CA ALA A 69 8.80 -18.84 -9.11
C ALA A 69 9.38 -19.99 -8.27
N SER A 70 8.66 -20.32 -7.21
CA SER A 70 8.89 -21.51 -6.38
C SER A 70 7.53 -22.18 -6.07
N PRO A 71 7.49 -23.38 -5.46
CA PRO A 71 6.23 -24.01 -5.08
C PRO A 71 5.31 -23.17 -4.16
N SER A 72 5.87 -22.19 -3.45
CA SER A 72 5.15 -21.39 -2.45
C SER A 72 5.15 -19.88 -2.71
N ARG A 73 5.87 -19.41 -3.73
CA ARG A 73 6.02 -17.96 -3.97
C ARG A 73 6.31 -17.65 -5.42
N VAL A 74 5.73 -16.54 -5.89
CA VAL A 74 6.03 -15.94 -7.19
C VAL A 74 6.39 -14.48 -6.98
N VAL A 75 7.44 -14.01 -7.67
CA VAL A 75 7.81 -12.60 -7.77
C VAL A 75 7.85 -12.22 -9.24
N VAL A 76 7.24 -11.11 -9.57
CA VAL A 76 7.26 -10.51 -10.91
C VAL A 76 8.01 -9.19 -10.83
N ILE A 77 9.01 -9.02 -11.68
CA ILE A 77 9.78 -7.79 -11.83
C ILE A 77 9.55 -7.29 -13.25
N GLU A 78 8.76 -6.23 -13.38
CA GLU A 78 8.40 -5.62 -14.65
C GLU A 78 8.84 -4.16 -14.65
N ASP A 79 9.56 -3.74 -15.69
CA ASP A 79 9.85 -2.34 -15.92
C ASP A 79 8.62 -1.66 -16.51
N THR A 80 8.35 -0.44 -16.07
CA THR A 80 7.23 0.35 -16.55
C THR A 80 7.74 1.66 -17.14
N ASP A 81 7.09 2.15 -18.16
CA ASP A 81 7.38 3.44 -18.81
C ASP A 81 6.66 4.62 -18.15
N ARG A 82 5.76 4.32 -17.21
CA ARG A 82 4.99 5.32 -16.46
C ARG A 82 4.60 4.78 -15.07
N ASP A 83 4.18 5.69 -14.22
CA ASP A 83 3.57 5.32 -12.96
C ASP A 83 2.15 4.77 -13.20
N TYR A 84 1.86 3.56 -12.71
CA TYR A 84 0.54 2.95 -12.83
C TYR A 84 -0.41 3.50 -11.76
N GLU A 85 -1.64 3.75 -12.19
CA GLU A 85 -2.72 4.01 -11.25
C GLU A 85 -2.98 2.80 -10.34
N ILE A 86 -3.38 3.07 -9.09
CA ILE A 86 -3.65 1.99 -8.11
C ILE A 86 -4.64 0.95 -8.66
N GLY A 87 -5.67 1.42 -9.38
CA GLY A 87 -6.66 0.55 -10.01
C GLY A 87 -6.06 -0.41 -11.04
N GLU A 88 -5.09 0.06 -11.82
CA GLU A 88 -4.38 -0.76 -12.80
C GLU A 88 -3.50 -1.81 -12.11
N ILE A 89 -2.76 -1.42 -11.05
CA ILE A 89 -1.93 -2.35 -10.26
C ILE A 89 -2.83 -3.45 -9.66
N ARG A 90 -3.97 -3.07 -9.08
CA ARG A 90 -4.94 -4.05 -8.55
C ARG A 90 -5.39 -5.03 -9.63
N GLU A 91 -5.80 -4.54 -10.80
CA GLU A 91 -6.34 -5.39 -11.87
C GLU A 91 -5.28 -6.31 -12.48
N ARG A 92 -4.03 -5.84 -12.57
CA ARG A 92 -2.93 -6.63 -13.14
C ARG A 92 -2.39 -7.69 -12.19
N TYR A 93 -2.16 -7.34 -10.93
CA TYR A 93 -1.30 -8.12 -10.03
C TYR A 93 -2.00 -8.66 -8.78
N ILE A 94 -3.19 -8.14 -8.40
CA ILE A 94 -3.82 -8.55 -7.15
C ILE A 94 -5.08 -9.37 -7.44
N ARG A 95 -5.04 -10.63 -7.03
CA ARG A 95 -6.13 -11.59 -7.24
C ARG A 95 -6.40 -12.37 -5.96
N GLY A 96 -7.64 -12.83 -5.80
CA GLY A 96 -7.99 -13.73 -4.70
C GLY A 96 -7.95 -13.07 -3.31
N VAL A 97 -8.14 -11.76 -3.21
CA VAL A 97 -8.21 -11.00 -1.96
C VAL A 97 -9.56 -10.29 -1.83
N ASP A 98 -9.91 -9.93 -0.61
CA ASP A 98 -11.20 -9.32 -0.30
C ASP A 98 -11.07 -7.80 -0.09
N VAL A 99 -9.86 -7.30 0.20
CA VAL A 99 -9.54 -5.88 0.36
C VAL A 99 -8.08 -5.61 0.00
N VAL A 100 -7.81 -4.42 -0.52
CA VAL A 100 -6.45 -3.93 -0.78
C VAL A 100 -6.15 -2.72 0.10
N LEU A 101 -5.09 -2.80 0.87
CA LEU A 101 -4.53 -1.67 1.62
C LEU A 101 -3.39 -1.04 0.82
N VAL A 102 -3.44 0.26 0.63
CA VAL A 102 -2.42 1.00 -0.14
C VAL A 102 -1.66 1.93 0.79
N GLU A 103 -0.35 1.81 0.82
CA GLU A 103 0.52 2.76 1.52
C GLU A 103 1.09 3.77 0.52
N GLY A 104 0.79 5.05 0.73
CA GLY A 104 1.18 6.13 -0.19
C GLY A 104 0.04 6.57 -1.10
N TYR A 105 0.35 7.07 -2.30
CA TYR A 105 -0.64 7.52 -3.30
C TYR A 105 -1.66 8.54 -2.76
N LYS A 106 -1.21 9.64 -2.19
CA LYS A 106 -2.10 10.66 -1.61
C LYS A 106 -3.18 11.15 -2.58
N GLY A 107 -2.85 11.36 -3.85
CA GLY A 107 -3.72 11.94 -4.88
C GLY A 107 -4.74 10.98 -5.52
N ASN A 108 -5.03 9.83 -4.94
CA ASN A 108 -5.97 8.85 -5.49
C ASN A 108 -7.43 9.11 -5.07
N PRO A 109 -8.43 8.57 -5.80
CA PRO A 109 -9.85 8.78 -5.52
C PRO A 109 -10.44 7.80 -4.49
N TYR A 110 -9.65 6.93 -3.89
CA TYR A 110 -10.14 5.89 -2.98
C TYR A 110 -10.32 6.40 -1.55
N PRO A 111 -11.17 5.73 -0.73
CA PRO A 111 -11.30 6.02 0.69
C PRO A 111 -9.96 6.02 1.40
N LYS A 112 -9.75 7.00 2.29
CA LYS A 112 -8.48 7.22 2.98
C LYS A 112 -8.62 7.12 4.49
N ILE A 113 -7.63 6.49 5.10
CA ILE A 113 -7.33 6.60 6.53
C ILE A 113 -6.04 7.40 6.65
N GLU A 114 -6.11 8.56 7.27
CA GLU A 114 -4.93 9.37 7.54
C GLU A 114 -4.30 8.99 8.87
N VAL A 115 -3.01 8.69 8.86
CA VAL A 115 -2.21 8.53 10.07
C VAL A 115 -1.61 9.87 10.45
N PHE A 116 -2.05 10.41 11.57
CA PHE A 116 -1.65 11.72 12.05
C PHE A 116 -1.02 11.64 13.43
N ARG A 117 0.20 12.16 13.57
CA ARG A 117 0.92 12.26 14.85
C ARG A 117 1.13 13.72 15.22
N PRO A 118 0.41 14.24 16.23
CA PRO A 118 0.56 15.61 16.71
C PRO A 118 1.99 15.95 17.14
N ALA A 119 2.71 14.97 17.69
CA ALA A 119 4.11 15.13 18.12
C ALA A 119 5.06 15.53 16.99
N LEU A 120 4.73 15.25 15.74
CA LEU A 120 5.53 15.67 14.57
C LEU A 120 5.33 17.15 14.22
N ARG A 121 4.43 17.87 14.89
CA ARG A 121 4.13 19.30 14.67
C ARG A 121 3.88 19.65 13.20
N ARG A 122 3.22 18.75 12.46
CA ARG A 122 2.90 18.91 11.04
C ARG A 122 1.39 18.96 10.87
N GLU A 123 0.93 19.68 9.86
CA GLU A 123 -0.48 19.73 9.51
C GLU A 123 -0.97 18.40 8.93
N ARG A 124 -2.28 18.17 9.04
CA ARG A 124 -2.95 17.06 8.37
C ARG A 124 -2.82 17.18 6.85
N LEU A 125 -2.85 16.03 6.16
CA LEU A 125 -2.76 15.98 4.71
C LEU A 125 -4.13 16.05 4.03
N CYS A 126 -5.17 15.49 4.66
CA CYS A 126 -6.47 15.31 4.04
C CYS A 126 -7.52 16.22 4.67
N GLY A 127 -8.34 16.82 3.79
CA GLY A 127 -9.58 17.51 4.13
C GLY A 127 -10.81 16.66 3.80
N PRO A 128 -12.02 17.20 4.02
CA PRO A 128 -13.27 16.47 3.76
C PRO A 128 -13.44 16.01 2.31
N GLN A 129 -12.91 16.76 1.33
CA GLN A 129 -12.98 16.45 -0.10
C GLN A 129 -12.02 15.34 -0.56
N ASP A 130 -11.13 14.87 0.31
CA ASP A 130 -10.11 13.88 -0.05
C ASP A 130 -10.57 12.42 0.14
N HIS A 131 -11.87 12.16 0.26
CA HIS A 131 -12.44 10.84 0.60
C HIS A 131 -11.91 10.29 1.93
N LEU A 132 -11.67 11.16 2.89
CA LEU A 132 -11.21 10.78 4.23
C LEU A 132 -12.33 10.08 5.00
N VAL A 133 -12.10 8.83 5.40
CA VAL A 133 -13.06 8.03 6.18
C VAL A 133 -12.70 7.96 7.66
N ALA A 134 -11.41 8.05 7.99
CA ALA A 134 -10.94 8.01 9.37
C ALA A 134 -9.58 8.70 9.52
N VAL A 135 -9.29 9.11 10.75
CA VAL A 135 -7.96 9.56 11.18
C VAL A 135 -7.49 8.67 12.32
N ALA A 136 -6.32 8.04 12.13
CA ALA A 136 -5.64 7.29 13.17
C ALA A 136 -4.59 8.20 13.85
N SER A 137 -4.67 8.37 15.15
CA SER A 137 -3.77 9.25 15.91
C SER A 137 -3.50 8.69 17.31
N ASP A 138 -2.31 8.95 17.83
CA ASP A 138 -1.91 8.69 19.21
C ASP A 138 -2.30 9.85 20.16
N GLY A 139 -2.75 10.98 19.64
CA GLY A 139 -3.26 12.13 20.38
C GLY A 139 -4.79 12.25 20.31
N GLY A 140 -5.41 12.76 21.38
CA GLY A 140 -6.85 12.97 21.44
C GLY A 140 -7.32 14.10 20.50
N HIS A 141 -7.75 13.75 19.30
CA HIS A 141 -8.45 14.65 18.40
C HIS A 141 -9.93 14.29 18.32
N ARG A 142 -10.81 15.27 18.31
CA ARG A 142 -12.25 15.04 18.08
C ARG A 142 -12.43 14.40 16.69
N GLY A 143 -13.11 13.26 16.65
CA GLY A 143 -13.38 12.53 15.41
C GLY A 143 -12.30 11.54 14.98
N CYS A 144 -11.29 11.29 15.79
CA CYS A 144 -10.28 10.26 15.52
C CYS A 144 -10.63 8.95 16.20
N LEU A 145 -10.53 7.83 15.49
CA LEU A 145 -10.45 6.52 16.12
C LEU A 145 -9.13 6.42 16.88
N ARG A 146 -9.18 6.29 18.20
CA ARG A 146 -7.99 5.95 18.99
C ARG A 146 -7.62 4.50 18.66
N LEU A 147 -6.47 4.34 18.04
CA LEU A 147 -5.83 3.03 17.98
C LEU A 147 -4.82 2.95 19.13
N PRO A 148 -4.90 1.92 19.98
CA PRO A 148 -3.84 1.63 20.93
C PRO A 148 -2.60 1.20 20.14
N PHE A 149 -1.59 2.01 20.15
CA PHE A 149 -0.25 1.65 19.68
C PHE A 149 0.52 0.93 20.78
#